data_823f20300e67cd68a640644e7cd5fc98
#
_entry.id   823f20300e67cd68a640644e7cd5fc98
#
_cell.length_a   1.000
_cell.length_b   1.000
_cell.length_c   1.000
_cell.angle_alpha   90.00
_cell.angle_beta   90.00
_cell.angle_gamma   90.00
#
_symmetry.space_group_name_H-M   'P 1'
#
loop_
_entity.id
_entity.type
_entity.pdbx_description
1 polymer ?
#
loop_
_entity_poly.entity_id
_entity_poly.type
_entity_poly.pdbx_seq_one_letter_code
_entity_poly.pdbx_strand_id
1 'polypeptide(L)'
;MSSPTLNRKIGGHVSIAGGLTNAVQNTLDIKGNCMQIFAGSPRMWLRTPFPEDQVTSFNLKVKEQDLSPIFIHALYLVNLASDNPELLEKSYQALLMDLQNGQRINSAGVIVHIGSHQGRGFDSVKDQIISLVKKLLKNTKDTPFLIENSAGQKGKIGSLEEIEALVKSIDDPRIKVCLDSAHMFEAGIDLREAKVVEDLVKKLGTKGLLDRLVCLHLNDSKTVLGSGHDKHENIGEGEIGKAGLSNLVNHPKLKHLPLLLEVPGQDKKGPDQKNIQTVHTLTN
;
A
#
# COMPACT_ATOMS: atom_id res chain seq x y z
N MET A 1 21.08 28.02 11.02
CA MET A 1 21.42 26.71 10.44
C MET A 1 20.08 26.08 10.10
N SER A 2 19.73 26.06 8.82
CA SER A 2 18.52 25.37 8.36
C SER A 2 18.71 23.88 8.58
N SER A 3 17.82 23.23 9.36
CA SER A 3 17.74 21.78 9.43
C SER A 3 17.71 21.23 8.01
N PRO A 4 18.42 20.11 7.71
CA PRO A 4 18.31 19.49 6.42
C PRO A 4 16.84 19.13 6.23
N THR A 5 16.20 19.71 5.22
CA THR A 5 14.89 19.27 4.76
C THR A 5 15.05 17.79 4.43
N LEU A 6 14.50 16.91 5.26
CA LEU A 6 14.37 15.50 4.92
C LEU A 6 13.63 15.48 3.57
N ASN A 7 14.35 15.06 2.52
CA ASN A 7 13.73 14.93 1.20
C ASN A 7 12.74 13.75 1.28
N ARG A 8 11.50 14.08 1.67
CA ARG A 8 10.45 13.07 1.91
C ARG A 8 10.23 12.25 0.65
N LYS A 9 10.06 10.97 0.81
CA LYS A 9 9.76 10.07 -0.30
C LYS A 9 8.29 10.20 -0.64
N ILE A 10 8.00 10.73 -1.84
CA ILE A 10 6.65 10.95 -2.36
C ILE A 10 6.61 10.42 -3.78
N GLY A 11 5.66 9.57 -4.06
CA GLY A 11 5.49 8.99 -5.39
C GLY A 11 4.06 8.50 -5.61
N GLY A 12 3.88 7.62 -6.57
CA GLY A 12 2.55 7.12 -6.87
C GLY A 12 2.56 5.74 -7.48
N HIS A 13 1.36 5.22 -7.67
CA HIS A 13 1.15 3.99 -8.42
C HIS A 13 1.30 4.28 -9.90
N VAL A 14 2.35 3.75 -10.51
CA VAL A 14 2.70 4.01 -11.91
C VAL A 14 2.62 2.76 -12.77
N SER A 15 2.36 2.94 -14.06
CA SER A 15 2.23 1.83 -15.02
C SER A 15 3.59 1.26 -15.42
N ILE A 16 3.64 -0.07 -15.61
CA ILE A 16 4.75 -0.78 -16.26
C ILE A 16 4.44 -1.14 -17.73
N ALA A 17 3.34 -0.63 -18.28
CA ALA A 17 2.96 -0.94 -19.67
C ALA A 17 4.09 -0.60 -20.64
N GLY A 18 4.40 -1.54 -21.54
CA GLY A 18 5.54 -1.41 -22.47
C GLY A 18 6.90 -1.84 -21.89
N GLY A 19 6.96 -2.27 -20.62
CA GLY A 19 8.16 -2.79 -19.98
C GLY A 19 8.42 -2.20 -18.60
N LEU A 20 9.14 -2.96 -17.78
CA LEU A 20 9.39 -2.61 -16.38
C LEU A 20 10.09 -1.25 -16.20
N THR A 21 11.01 -0.91 -17.10
CA THR A 21 11.73 0.37 -17.06
C THR A 21 10.87 1.60 -17.32
N ASN A 22 9.68 1.43 -17.90
CA ASN A 22 8.75 2.55 -18.09
C ASN A 22 8.23 3.09 -16.75
N ALA A 23 8.18 2.26 -15.70
CA ALA A 23 7.82 2.74 -14.38
C ALA A 23 8.80 3.81 -13.86
N VAL A 24 10.09 3.70 -14.19
CA VAL A 24 11.09 4.73 -13.84
C VAL A 24 10.73 6.06 -14.50
N GLN A 25 10.49 6.04 -15.82
CA GLN A 25 10.12 7.26 -16.56
C GLN A 25 8.80 7.84 -16.06
N ASN A 26 7.77 7.01 -15.89
CA ASN A 26 6.47 7.45 -15.37
C ASN A 26 6.59 8.09 -13.98
N THR A 27 7.47 7.58 -13.12
CA THR A 27 7.75 8.18 -11.80
C THR A 27 8.41 9.56 -11.93
N LEU A 28 9.38 9.70 -12.83
CA LEU A 28 10.05 10.97 -13.09
C LEU A 28 9.09 12.00 -13.71
N ASP A 29 8.20 11.57 -14.61
CA ASP A 29 7.23 12.44 -15.28
C ASP A 29 6.26 13.08 -14.27
N ILE A 30 5.83 12.33 -13.24
CA ILE A 30 5.00 12.87 -12.17
C ILE A 30 5.81 13.60 -11.08
N LYS A 31 7.15 13.68 -11.21
CA LYS A 31 8.07 14.27 -10.21
C LYS A 31 8.10 13.49 -8.89
N GLY A 32 7.85 12.19 -8.92
CA GLY A 32 8.01 11.29 -7.78
C GLY A 32 9.47 10.88 -7.55
N ASN A 33 9.79 10.45 -6.34
CA ASN A 33 11.11 9.91 -5.95
C ASN A 33 11.01 8.52 -5.28
N CYS A 34 9.83 7.94 -5.25
CA CYS A 34 9.52 6.54 -4.92
C CYS A 34 8.35 6.08 -5.79
N MET A 35 8.06 4.78 -5.82
CA MET A 35 6.99 4.27 -6.69
C MET A 35 6.33 3.01 -6.15
N GLN A 36 5.12 2.79 -6.64
CA GLN A 36 4.40 1.54 -6.56
C GLN A 36 4.00 1.08 -7.95
N ILE A 37 4.04 -0.22 -8.20
CA ILE A 37 3.67 -0.83 -9.48
C ILE A 37 2.81 -2.08 -9.26
N PHE A 38 2.02 -2.45 -10.26
CA PHE A 38 1.56 -3.83 -10.38
C PHE A 38 2.62 -4.67 -11.10
N ALA A 39 2.88 -5.90 -10.65
CA ALA A 39 3.80 -6.81 -11.35
C ALA A 39 3.20 -7.43 -12.63
N GLY A 40 2.05 -6.94 -13.07
CA GLY A 40 1.32 -7.35 -14.27
C GLY A 40 -0.07 -6.72 -14.27
N SER A 41 -0.98 -7.16 -15.15
CA SER A 41 -2.35 -6.63 -15.15
C SER A 41 -3.06 -6.90 -13.81
N PRO A 42 -3.63 -5.88 -13.13
CA PRO A 42 -4.30 -6.09 -11.84
C PRO A 42 -5.62 -6.88 -11.96
N ARG A 43 -6.09 -7.13 -13.18
CA ARG A 43 -7.35 -7.83 -13.47
C ARG A 43 -7.16 -9.24 -14.05
N MET A 44 -5.90 -9.71 -14.11
CA MET A 44 -5.58 -11.03 -14.66
C MET A 44 -4.78 -11.83 -13.63
N TRP A 45 -5.14 -13.11 -13.48
CA TRP A 45 -4.44 -14.03 -12.57
C TRP A 45 -3.03 -14.37 -13.01
N LEU A 46 -2.78 -14.35 -14.33
CA LEU A 46 -1.47 -14.71 -14.85
C LEU A 46 -0.39 -13.75 -14.34
N ARG A 47 0.57 -14.31 -13.65
CA ARG A 47 1.79 -13.65 -13.19
C ARG A 47 2.98 -14.42 -13.73
N THR A 48 3.95 -13.71 -14.26
CA THR A 48 5.20 -14.27 -14.78
C THR A 48 6.40 -13.60 -14.13
N PRO A 49 7.54 -14.29 -14.06
CA PRO A 49 8.77 -13.62 -13.65
C PRO A 49 9.08 -12.46 -14.61
N PHE A 50 9.52 -11.33 -14.07
CA PHE A 50 10.04 -10.26 -14.92
C PHE A 50 11.23 -10.78 -15.75
N PRO A 51 11.36 -10.45 -17.05
CA PRO A 51 12.54 -10.80 -17.84
C PRO A 51 13.83 -10.28 -17.22
N GLU A 52 14.91 -11.07 -17.24
CA GLU A 52 16.17 -10.75 -16.55
C GLU A 52 16.82 -9.46 -17.06
N ASP A 53 16.78 -9.24 -18.35
CA ASP A 53 17.26 -8.03 -19.00
C ASP A 53 16.49 -6.77 -18.53
N GLN A 54 15.17 -6.90 -18.36
CA GLN A 54 14.35 -5.82 -17.83
C GLN A 54 14.63 -5.55 -16.35
N VAL A 55 14.83 -6.60 -15.53
CA VAL A 55 15.21 -6.45 -14.12
C VAL A 55 16.56 -5.73 -13.97
N THR A 56 17.55 -6.16 -14.75
CA THR A 56 18.89 -5.55 -14.74
C THR A 56 18.81 -4.07 -15.13
N SER A 57 18.12 -3.76 -16.24
CA SER A 57 17.96 -2.39 -16.72
C SER A 57 17.16 -1.52 -15.75
N PHE A 58 16.13 -2.08 -15.12
CA PHE A 58 15.32 -1.37 -14.14
C PHE A 58 16.13 -1.02 -12.89
N ASN A 59 16.82 -2.00 -12.30
CA ASN A 59 17.63 -1.79 -11.09
C ASN A 59 18.74 -0.76 -11.33
N LEU A 60 19.36 -0.76 -12.51
CA LEU A 60 20.34 0.24 -12.89
C LEU A 60 19.73 1.64 -12.93
N LYS A 61 18.63 1.83 -13.67
CA LYS A 61 17.95 3.12 -13.80
C LYS A 61 17.42 3.65 -12.46
N VAL A 62 16.84 2.78 -11.64
CA VAL A 62 16.37 3.13 -10.28
C VAL A 62 17.51 3.68 -9.44
N LYS A 63 18.68 3.04 -9.49
CA LYS A 63 19.88 3.49 -8.78
C LYS A 63 20.41 4.83 -9.33
N GLU A 64 20.48 4.97 -10.65
CA GLU A 64 20.92 6.20 -11.33
C GLU A 64 20.05 7.41 -11.00
N GLN A 65 18.74 7.20 -10.85
CA GLN A 65 17.76 8.25 -10.57
C GLN A 65 17.44 8.44 -9.08
N ASP A 66 18.13 7.71 -8.17
CA ASP A 66 17.86 7.68 -6.71
C ASP A 66 16.39 7.48 -6.35
N LEU A 67 15.71 6.57 -7.06
CA LEU A 67 14.31 6.25 -6.83
C LEU A 67 14.18 5.12 -5.79
N SER A 68 13.69 5.45 -4.62
CA SER A 68 13.43 4.47 -3.53
C SER A 68 12.50 5.04 -2.48
N PRO A 69 11.74 4.22 -1.75
CA PRO A 69 11.52 2.79 -1.96
C PRO A 69 10.64 2.47 -3.18
N ILE A 70 10.68 1.19 -3.59
CA ILE A 70 9.80 0.63 -4.62
C ILE A 70 8.89 -0.38 -3.96
N PHE A 71 7.60 -0.34 -4.27
CA PHE A 71 6.62 -1.32 -3.81
C PHE A 71 5.94 -2.00 -4.98
N ILE A 72 5.52 -3.24 -4.78
CA ILE A 72 4.58 -3.93 -5.65
C ILE A 72 3.22 -3.95 -4.94
N HIS A 73 2.15 -3.61 -5.65
CA HIS A 73 0.79 -3.87 -5.18
C HIS A 73 0.29 -5.17 -5.78
N ALA A 74 -0.28 -6.05 -4.97
CA ALA A 74 -0.88 -7.29 -5.45
C ALA A 74 -2.14 -7.01 -6.27
N LEU A 75 -2.52 -7.96 -7.12
CA LEU A 75 -3.73 -7.79 -7.93
C LEU A 75 -5.01 -7.78 -7.07
N TYR A 76 -6.03 -7.08 -7.55
CA TYR A 76 -7.31 -6.91 -6.84
C TYR A 76 -8.12 -8.21 -6.65
N LEU A 77 -7.79 -9.26 -7.41
CA LEU A 77 -8.53 -10.54 -7.37
C LEU A 77 -8.14 -11.43 -6.18
N VAL A 78 -7.05 -11.12 -5.49
CA VAL A 78 -6.56 -11.90 -4.34
C VAL A 78 -7.62 -11.94 -3.24
N ASN A 79 -7.90 -13.15 -2.75
CA ASN A 79 -8.70 -13.36 -1.57
C ASN A 79 -8.20 -14.57 -0.78
N LEU A 80 -7.39 -14.30 0.25
CA LEU A 80 -6.83 -15.33 1.14
C LEU A 80 -7.87 -15.93 2.10
N ALA A 81 -9.04 -15.32 2.17
CA ALA A 81 -10.17 -15.77 2.98
C ALA A 81 -11.26 -16.48 2.15
N SER A 82 -11.03 -16.81 0.90
CA SER A 82 -12.02 -17.51 0.07
C SER A 82 -12.26 -18.93 0.57
N ASP A 83 -13.50 -19.40 0.42
CA ASP A 83 -13.87 -20.82 0.61
C ASP A 83 -13.73 -21.66 -0.68
N ASN A 84 -13.46 -21.00 -1.80
CA ASN A 84 -13.20 -21.67 -3.08
C ASN A 84 -11.72 -22.06 -3.18
N PRO A 85 -11.39 -23.39 -3.22
CA PRO A 85 -9.99 -23.85 -3.26
C PRO A 85 -9.24 -23.38 -4.50
N GLU A 86 -9.89 -23.26 -5.65
CA GLU A 86 -9.27 -22.78 -6.89
C GLU A 86 -8.87 -21.31 -6.77
N LEU A 87 -9.72 -20.48 -6.15
CA LEU A 87 -9.47 -19.07 -5.89
C LEU A 87 -8.33 -18.88 -4.87
N LEU A 88 -8.27 -19.74 -3.85
CA LEU A 88 -7.18 -19.76 -2.88
C LEU A 88 -5.84 -20.08 -3.55
N GLU A 89 -5.81 -21.11 -4.40
CA GLU A 89 -4.60 -21.50 -5.09
C GLU A 89 -4.15 -20.40 -6.07
N LYS A 90 -5.06 -19.81 -6.84
CA LYS A 90 -4.75 -18.67 -7.72
C LYS A 90 -4.22 -17.48 -6.93
N SER A 91 -4.82 -17.18 -5.78
CA SER A 91 -4.36 -16.09 -4.89
C SER A 91 -2.95 -16.37 -4.36
N TYR A 92 -2.69 -17.61 -3.93
CA TYR A 92 -1.39 -18.04 -3.45
C TYR A 92 -0.32 -17.93 -4.55
N GLN A 93 -0.58 -18.47 -5.75
CA GLN A 93 0.38 -18.45 -6.86
C GLN A 93 0.68 -17.02 -7.33
N ALA A 94 -0.32 -16.17 -7.40
CA ALA A 94 -0.12 -14.77 -7.77
C ALA A 94 0.75 -14.03 -6.75
N LEU A 95 0.48 -14.17 -5.46
CA LEU A 95 1.26 -13.54 -4.40
C LEU A 95 2.68 -14.11 -4.31
N LEU A 96 2.84 -15.42 -4.52
CA LEU A 96 4.17 -16.05 -4.58
C LEU A 96 5.02 -15.40 -5.68
N MET A 97 4.46 -15.22 -6.87
CA MET A 97 5.15 -14.59 -7.99
C MET A 97 5.42 -13.10 -7.74
N ASP A 98 4.46 -12.37 -7.16
CA ASP A 98 4.66 -10.96 -6.83
C ASP A 98 5.79 -10.77 -5.80
N LEU A 99 5.87 -11.63 -4.77
CA LEU A 99 6.97 -11.63 -3.79
C LEU A 99 8.33 -12.00 -4.44
N GLN A 100 8.35 -12.98 -5.35
CA GLN A 100 9.55 -13.35 -6.09
C GLN A 100 10.02 -12.24 -7.04
N ASN A 101 9.10 -11.59 -7.74
CA ASN A 101 9.39 -10.42 -8.57
C ASN A 101 9.89 -9.26 -7.70
N GLY A 102 9.28 -9.05 -6.52
CA GLY A 102 9.71 -8.06 -5.54
C GLY A 102 11.17 -8.24 -5.10
N GLN A 103 11.58 -9.47 -4.84
CA GLN A 103 12.97 -9.80 -4.53
C GLN A 103 13.93 -9.39 -5.67
N ARG A 104 13.56 -9.65 -6.92
CA ARG A 104 14.40 -9.39 -8.09
C ARG A 104 14.61 -7.89 -8.36
N ILE A 105 13.61 -7.05 -8.03
CA ILE A 105 13.69 -5.59 -8.20
C ILE A 105 14.04 -4.84 -6.91
N ASN A 106 14.47 -5.55 -5.85
CA ASN A 106 14.77 -4.98 -4.54
C ASN A 106 13.60 -4.16 -3.97
N SER A 107 12.37 -4.67 -4.12
CA SER A 107 11.18 -4.03 -3.59
C SER A 107 11.20 -3.95 -2.07
N ALA A 108 10.76 -2.84 -1.51
CA ALA A 108 10.53 -2.67 -0.07
C ALA A 108 9.35 -3.52 0.45
N GLY A 109 8.56 -4.11 -0.44
CA GLY A 109 7.53 -5.09 -0.11
C GLY A 109 6.42 -5.19 -1.14
N VAL A 110 5.56 -6.19 -0.92
CA VAL A 110 4.32 -6.40 -1.67
C VAL A 110 3.13 -6.02 -0.80
N ILE A 111 2.35 -5.04 -1.23
CA ILE A 111 1.16 -4.53 -0.53
C ILE A 111 -0.05 -5.36 -0.96
N VAL A 112 -0.82 -5.82 0.02
CA VAL A 112 -1.86 -6.82 -0.20
C VAL A 112 -3.13 -6.48 0.59
N HIS A 113 -4.25 -6.35 -0.10
CA HIS A 113 -5.56 -6.53 0.51
C HIS A 113 -5.80 -8.01 0.79
N ILE A 114 -6.06 -8.37 2.04
CA ILE A 114 -6.24 -9.77 2.46
C ILE A 114 -7.44 -10.44 1.77
N GLY A 115 -8.43 -9.64 1.39
CA GLY A 115 -9.64 -10.11 0.74
C GLY A 115 -10.89 -9.97 1.61
N SER A 116 -11.83 -10.88 1.45
CA SER A 116 -13.12 -10.85 2.14
C SER A 116 -13.48 -12.21 2.71
N HIS A 117 -13.97 -12.22 3.94
CA HIS A 117 -14.53 -13.41 4.58
C HIS A 117 -15.94 -13.78 4.09
N GLN A 118 -16.52 -12.97 3.19
CA GLN A 118 -17.79 -13.27 2.50
C GLN A 118 -18.95 -13.63 3.46
N GLY A 119 -19.04 -12.93 4.59
CA GLY A 119 -20.09 -13.14 5.61
C GLY A 119 -19.78 -14.20 6.66
N ARG A 120 -18.69 -14.97 6.51
CA ARG A 120 -18.32 -16.04 7.47
C ARG A 120 -17.75 -15.54 8.80
N GLY A 121 -17.32 -14.28 8.84
CA GLY A 121 -16.63 -13.69 9.98
C GLY A 121 -15.11 -13.92 9.94
N PHE A 122 -14.34 -12.97 10.47
CA PHE A 122 -12.88 -13.02 10.47
C PHE A 122 -12.32 -14.23 11.21
N ASP A 123 -12.87 -14.55 12.39
CA ASP A 123 -12.38 -15.66 13.23
C ASP A 123 -12.45 -17.02 12.53
N SER A 124 -13.46 -17.22 11.66
CA SER A 124 -13.62 -18.46 10.92
C SER A 124 -12.61 -18.65 9.78
N VAL A 125 -11.96 -17.58 9.31
CA VAL A 125 -11.01 -17.59 8.18
C VAL A 125 -9.59 -17.25 8.58
N LYS A 126 -9.38 -16.77 9.80
CA LYS A 126 -8.10 -16.27 10.30
C LYS A 126 -6.97 -17.30 10.19
N ASP A 127 -7.21 -18.54 10.63
CA ASP A 127 -6.18 -19.58 10.62
C ASP A 127 -5.80 -20.01 9.19
N GLN A 128 -6.76 -19.99 8.24
CA GLN A 128 -6.51 -20.20 6.82
C GLN A 128 -5.57 -19.12 6.27
N ILE A 129 -5.84 -17.85 6.55
CA ILE A 129 -5.02 -16.71 6.12
C ILE A 129 -3.60 -16.85 6.68
N ILE A 130 -3.47 -17.09 7.99
CA ILE A 130 -2.18 -17.27 8.67
C ILE A 130 -1.38 -18.38 8.03
N SER A 131 -2.00 -19.53 7.78
CA SER A 131 -1.35 -20.69 7.15
C SER A 131 -0.84 -20.37 5.75
N LEU A 132 -1.65 -19.70 4.92
CA LEU A 132 -1.27 -19.32 3.56
C LEU A 132 -0.14 -18.30 3.55
N VAL A 133 -0.19 -17.27 4.40
CA VAL A 133 0.88 -16.26 4.48
C VAL A 133 2.18 -16.89 5.00
N LYS A 134 2.14 -17.75 6.01
CA LYS A 134 3.33 -18.50 6.47
C LYS A 134 3.91 -19.38 5.35
N LYS A 135 3.06 -20.02 4.54
CA LYS A 135 3.48 -20.80 3.38
C LYS A 135 4.15 -19.91 2.31
N LEU A 136 3.61 -18.72 2.04
CA LEU A 136 4.23 -17.73 1.13
C LEU A 136 5.62 -17.32 1.64
N LEU A 137 5.73 -16.92 2.90
CA LEU A 137 6.99 -16.49 3.51
C LEU A 137 8.03 -17.61 3.55
N LYS A 138 7.62 -18.86 3.74
CA LYS A 138 8.53 -20.02 3.68
C LYS A 138 9.10 -20.25 2.27
N ASN A 139 8.32 -19.93 1.23
CA ASN A 139 8.69 -20.16 -0.17
C ASN A 139 9.29 -18.91 -0.87
N THR A 140 9.48 -17.82 -0.10
CA THR A 140 10.12 -16.60 -0.57
C THR A 140 11.22 -16.17 0.40
N LYS A 141 12.11 -15.31 -0.07
CA LYS A 141 13.17 -14.74 0.77
C LYS A 141 12.78 -13.29 1.09
N ASP A 142 13.63 -12.48 1.41
CA ASP A 142 13.72 -11.13 1.92
C ASP A 142 12.56 -10.12 1.66
N THR A 143 11.73 -10.30 0.62
CA THR A 143 10.65 -9.35 0.28
C THR A 143 9.57 -9.34 1.37
N PRO A 144 9.29 -8.19 2.00
CA PRO A 144 8.21 -8.06 2.98
C PRO A 144 6.82 -8.24 2.35
N PHE A 145 5.91 -8.82 3.14
CA PHE A 145 4.48 -8.88 2.87
C PHE A 145 3.78 -7.80 3.68
N LEU A 146 3.17 -6.83 3.01
CA LEU A 146 2.50 -5.71 3.66
C LEU A 146 0.99 -5.91 3.67
N ILE A 147 0.41 -5.91 4.85
CA ILE A 147 -1.05 -5.93 4.99
C ILE A 147 -1.56 -4.50 4.91
N GLU A 148 -2.50 -4.27 4.01
CA GLU A 148 -3.16 -2.98 3.87
C GLU A 148 -4.49 -2.97 4.60
N ASN A 149 -4.85 -1.83 5.24
CA ASN A 149 -6.17 -1.63 5.83
C ASN A 149 -7.25 -1.52 4.74
N SER A 150 -8.47 -1.88 5.11
CA SER A 150 -9.64 -1.78 4.24
C SER A 150 -10.49 -0.55 4.57
N ALA A 151 -11.31 -0.12 3.60
CA ALA A 151 -12.24 1.00 3.74
C ALA A 151 -13.49 0.68 4.60
N GLY A 152 -13.51 -0.45 5.30
CA GLY A 152 -14.64 -0.85 6.13
C GLY A 152 -15.81 -1.47 5.36
N GLN A 153 -15.60 -1.87 4.10
CA GLN A 153 -16.64 -2.59 3.32
C GLN A 153 -17.03 -3.88 4.04
N LYS A 154 -18.33 -4.17 4.06
CA LYS A 154 -18.85 -5.36 4.73
C LYS A 154 -18.16 -6.64 4.28
N GLY A 155 -17.53 -7.30 5.23
CA GLY A 155 -16.83 -8.57 5.00
C GLY A 155 -15.41 -8.46 4.46
N LYS A 156 -14.91 -7.28 4.11
CA LYS A 156 -13.49 -7.08 3.83
C LYS A 156 -12.67 -7.12 5.11
N ILE A 157 -11.51 -7.76 5.03
CA ILE A 157 -10.56 -7.92 6.14
C ILE A 157 -9.52 -6.82 6.02
N GLY A 158 -9.28 -6.09 7.10
CA GLY A 158 -8.31 -5.00 7.12
C GLY A 158 -8.62 -3.92 8.15
N SER A 159 -9.47 -4.19 9.15
CA SER A 159 -9.55 -3.35 10.35
C SER A 159 -8.22 -3.43 11.14
N LEU A 160 -7.91 -2.41 11.94
CA LEU A 160 -6.67 -2.41 12.74
C LEU A 160 -6.60 -3.59 13.71
N GLU A 161 -7.74 -4.07 14.20
CA GLU A 161 -7.87 -5.24 15.07
C GLU A 161 -7.53 -6.53 14.33
N GLU A 162 -8.02 -6.69 13.11
CA GLU A 162 -7.73 -7.86 12.27
C GLU A 162 -6.27 -7.87 11.82
N ILE A 163 -5.71 -6.71 11.43
CA ILE A 163 -4.29 -6.57 11.08
C ILE A 163 -3.41 -6.93 12.29
N GLU A 164 -3.73 -6.41 13.49
CA GLU A 164 -3.02 -6.76 14.71
C GLU A 164 -3.02 -8.27 14.97
N ALA A 165 -4.20 -8.89 14.84
CA ALA A 165 -4.35 -10.33 15.07
C ALA A 165 -3.51 -11.15 14.07
N LEU A 166 -3.50 -10.74 12.77
CA LEU A 166 -2.68 -11.40 11.74
C LEU A 166 -1.19 -11.21 12.00
N VAL A 167 -0.74 -9.97 12.25
CA VAL A 167 0.68 -9.65 12.53
C VAL A 167 1.21 -10.46 13.70
N LYS A 168 0.46 -10.50 14.82
CA LYS A 168 0.85 -11.25 16.03
C LYS A 168 0.87 -12.76 15.80
N SER A 169 -0.09 -13.30 15.05
CA SER A 169 -0.21 -14.75 14.87
C SER A 169 0.74 -15.30 13.80
N ILE A 170 1.07 -14.52 12.79
CA ILE A 170 2.06 -14.90 11.79
C ILE A 170 3.47 -14.86 12.39
N ASP A 171 3.77 -13.81 13.17
CA ASP A 171 5.03 -13.63 13.93
C ASP A 171 6.30 -13.77 13.06
N ASP A 172 6.31 -13.14 11.90
CA ASP A 172 7.48 -13.05 11.01
C ASP A 172 7.89 -11.57 10.87
N PRO A 173 9.19 -11.23 10.94
CA PRO A 173 9.65 -9.84 10.81
C PRO A 173 9.36 -9.21 9.43
N ARG A 174 9.13 -10.03 8.41
CA ARG A 174 8.76 -9.59 7.05
C ARG A 174 7.29 -9.19 6.93
N ILE A 175 6.45 -9.49 7.95
CA ILE A 175 5.08 -8.95 7.95
C ILE A 175 5.15 -7.48 8.34
N LYS A 176 4.69 -6.64 7.44
CA LYS A 176 4.65 -5.18 7.57
C LYS A 176 3.23 -4.68 7.31
N VAL A 177 3.05 -3.38 7.43
CA VAL A 177 1.74 -2.71 7.28
C VAL A 177 1.88 -1.54 6.32
N CYS A 178 0.90 -1.37 5.48
CA CYS A 178 0.59 -0.14 4.74
C CYS A 178 -0.72 0.41 5.27
N LEU A 179 -0.82 1.72 5.49
CA LEU A 179 -2.09 2.36 5.83
C LEU A 179 -2.49 3.34 4.73
N ASP A 180 -3.73 3.18 4.26
CA ASP A 180 -4.37 4.08 3.31
C ASP A 180 -5.25 5.10 4.04
N SER A 181 -5.04 6.40 3.76
CA SER A 181 -5.77 7.49 4.39
C SER A 181 -7.25 7.55 3.99
N ALA A 182 -7.58 7.28 2.73
CA ALA A 182 -8.98 7.20 2.29
C ALA A 182 -9.68 6.03 2.96
N HIS A 183 -9.06 4.85 2.99
CA HIS A 183 -9.61 3.67 3.65
C HIS A 183 -9.84 3.89 5.16
N MET A 184 -8.91 4.57 5.86
CA MET A 184 -9.10 4.91 7.27
C MET A 184 -10.33 5.80 7.44
N PHE A 185 -10.47 6.83 6.62
CA PHE A 185 -11.59 7.77 6.67
C PHE A 185 -12.93 7.08 6.34
N GLU A 186 -12.95 6.28 5.31
CA GLU A 186 -14.11 5.52 4.86
C GLU A 186 -14.53 4.43 5.87
N ALA A 187 -13.57 3.94 6.68
CA ALA A 187 -13.84 3.06 7.83
C ALA A 187 -14.24 3.81 9.11
N GLY A 188 -14.35 5.15 9.07
CA GLY A 188 -14.87 5.95 10.18
C GLY A 188 -13.81 6.62 11.06
N ILE A 189 -12.53 6.67 10.64
CA ILE A 189 -11.47 7.39 11.35
C ILE A 189 -11.37 8.80 10.78
N ASP A 190 -11.88 9.80 11.48
CA ASP A 190 -11.91 11.18 11.00
C ASP A 190 -10.53 11.87 11.09
N LEU A 191 -9.78 11.77 9.99
CA LEU A 191 -8.44 12.36 9.89
C LEU A 191 -8.44 13.91 9.91
N ARG A 192 -9.60 14.55 9.74
CA ARG A 192 -9.74 16.02 9.81
C ARG A 192 -9.50 16.55 11.22
N GLU A 193 -9.68 15.69 12.22
CA GLU A 193 -9.49 16.00 13.63
C GLU A 193 -8.08 15.57 14.08
N ALA A 194 -7.20 16.53 14.38
CA ALA A 194 -5.82 16.26 14.81
C ALA A 194 -5.76 15.35 16.05
N LYS A 195 -6.75 15.46 16.96
CA LYS A 195 -6.87 14.60 18.14
C LYS A 195 -7.13 13.14 17.76
N VAL A 196 -7.93 12.89 16.73
CA VAL A 196 -8.21 11.52 16.23
C VAL A 196 -6.94 10.91 15.62
N VAL A 197 -6.14 11.70 14.89
CA VAL A 197 -4.85 11.25 14.37
C VAL A 197 -3.87 10.91 15.49
N GLU A 198 -3.79 11.73 16.54
CA GLU A 198 -2.96 11.44 17.72
C GLU A 198 -3.38 10.12 18.40
N ASP A 199 -4.71 9.92 18.59
CA ASP A 199 -5.25 8.71 19.21
C ASP A 199 -5.06 7.48 18.30
N LEU A 200 -5.18 7.62 16.98
CA LEU A 200 -4.83 6.58 16.01
C LEU A 200 -3.37 6.15 16.17
N VAL A 201 -2.44 7.10 16.21
CA VAL A 201 -1.00 6.76 16.31
C VAL A 201 -0.68 6.11 17.67
N LYS A 202 -1.32 6.53 18.76
CA LYS A 202 -1.23 5.83 20.05
C LYS A 202 -1.75 4.41 19.97
N LYS A 203 -2.91 4.21 19.32
CA LYS A 203 -3.51 2.90 19.10
C LYS A 203 -2.58 2.00 18.28
N LEU A 204 -1.98 2.52 17.21
CA LEU A 204 -0.97 1.78 16.41
C LEU A 204 0.22 1.35 17.27
N GLY A 205 0.71 2.23 18.14
CA GLY A 205 1.80 1.93 19.06
C GLY A 205 1.45 0.82 20.06
N THR A 206 0.28 0.90 20.72
CA THR A 206 -0.17 -0.11 21.69
C THR A 206 -0.43 -1.48 21.06
N LYS A 207 -0.81 -1.49 19.78
CA LYS A 207 -1.03 -2.72 19.01
C LYS A 207 0.25 -3.31 18.42
N GLY A 208 1.40 -2.62 18.53
CA GLY A 208 2.67 -3.03 17.89
C GLY A 208 2.65 -2.90 16.37
N LEU A 209 1.71 -2.12 15.81
CA LEU A 209 1.60 -1.90 14.36
C LEU A 209 2.46 -0.74 13.90
N LEU A 210 2.79 0.21 14.77
CA LEU A 210 3.58 1.40 14.40
C LEU A 210 4.98 1.02 13.91
N ASP A 211 5.65 0.06 14.56
CA ASP A 211 6.98 -0.43 14.18
C ASP A 211 6.94 -1.35 12.93
N ARG A 212 5.75 -1.75 12.53
CA ARG A 212 5.50 -2.54 11.32
C ARG A 212 5.05 -1.68 10.13
N LEU A 213 4.69 -0.41 10.38
CA LEU A 213 4.21 0.51 9.36
C LEU A 213 5.40 1.02 8.54
N VAL A 214 5.37 0.80 7.21
CA VAL A 214 6.51 1.12 6.33
C VAL A 214 6.18 2.11 5.22
N CYS A 215 4.92 2.33 4.92
CA CYS A 215 4.46 3.35 3.97
C CYS A 215 3.01 3.77 4.25
N LEU A 216 2.63 4.90 3.68
CA LEU A 216 1.24 5.35 3.62
C LEU A 216 0.80 5.41 2.16
N HIS A 217 -0.36 4.85 1.85
CA HIS A 217 -1.13 5.29 0.70
C HIS A 217 -1.77 6.63 1.09
N LEU A 218 -1.34 7.70 0.46
CA LEU A 218 -1.87 9.02 0.71
C LEU A 218 -2.90 9.36 -0.37
N ASN A 219 -4.16 9.12 -0.07
CA ASN A 219 -5.29 9.35 -0.94
C ASN A 219 -6.33 10.21 -0.23
N ASP A 220 -6.97 11.12 -0.93
CA ASP A 220 -8.19 11.76 -0.43
C ASP A 220 -9.39 10.86 -0.71
N SER A 221 -10.45 10.98 0.07
CA SER A 221 -11.65 10.18 -0.14
C SER A 221 -12.70 10.94 -0.93
N LYS A 222 -13.27 10.28 -1.93
CA LYS A 222 -14.42 10.79 -2.69
C LYS A 222 -15.73 10.66 -1.91
N THR A 223 -15.76 9.84 -0.87
CA THR A 223 -16.98 9.51 -0.13
C THR A 223 -16.88 9.97 1.32
N VAL A 224 -18.03 10.13 1.95
CA VAL A 224 -18.13 10.65 3.31
C VAL A 224 -17.54 9.71 4.36
N LEU A 225 -17.22 10.27 5.52
CA LEU A 225 -16.74 9.52 6.68
C LEU A 225 -17.62 8.30 6.99
N GLY A 226 -16.99 7.15 7.17
CA GLY A 226 -17.68 5.91 7.53
C GLY A 226 -18.55 5.31 6.42
N SER A 227 -18.34 5.72 5.17
CA SER A 227 -19.12 5.24 4.02
C SER A 227 -18.95 3.75 3.71
N GLY A 228 -17.81 3.18 4.04
CA GLY A 228 -17.46 1.81 3.64
C GLY A 228 -17.30 1.64 2.13
N HIS A 229 -16.93 2.70 1.41
CA HIS A 229 -16.75 2.67 -0.05
C HIS A 229 -15.35 3.13 -0.43
N ASP A 230 -14.54 2.21 -0.89
CA ASP A 230 -13.19 2.43 -1.41
C ASP A 230 -13.24 3.27 -2.71
N LYS A 231 -13.12 4.60 -2.55
CA LYS A 231 -13.12 5.55 -3.67
C LYS A 231 -12.19 6.71 -3.40
N HIS A 232 -11.09 6.73 -4.11
CA HIS A 232 -10.11 7.79 -4.02
C HIS A 232 -10.51 9.06 -4.80
N GLU A 233 -10.04 10.20 -4.29
CA GLU A 233 -10.10 11.51 -4.95
C GLU A 233 -8.70 12.14 -4.97
N ASN A 234 -8.50 13.14 -5.81
CA ASN A 234 -7.25 13.90 -5.87
C ASN A 234 -6.94 14.58 -4.55
N ILE A 235 -5.66 14.76 -4.24
CA ILE A 235 -5.19 15.30 -2.97
C ILE A 235 -5.79 16.68 -2.69
N GLY A 236 -6.58 16.76 -1.62
CA GLY A 236 -7.24 17.99 -1.15
C GLY A 236 -8.49 18.38 -1.93
N GLU A 237 -8.99 17.51 -2.83
CA GLU A 237 -10.22 17.70 -3.60
C GLU A 237 -11.37 16.80 -3.09
N GLY A 238 -11.11 15.96 -2.07
CA GLY A 238 -12.08 15.05 -1.44
C GLY A 238 -12.55 15.48 -0.07
N GLU A 239 -13.18 14.55 0.64
CA GLU A 239 -13.85 14.73 1.92
C GLU A 239 -12.89 14.83 3.13
N ILE A 240 -11.66 14.29 3.01
CA ILE A 240 -10.61 14.46 4.03
C ILE A 240 -10.03 15.87 3.92
N GLY A 241 -9.77 16.31 2.71
CA GLY A 241 -9.24 17.61 2.39
C GLY A 241 -7.80 17.82 2.85
N LYS A 242 -7.21 18.94 2.43
CA LYS A 242 -5.80 19.28 2.73
C LYS A 242 -5.48 19.30 4.21
N ALA A 243 -6.37 19.83 5.05
CA ALA A 243 -6.12 19.91 6.48
C ALA A 243 -6.04 18.54 7.15
N GLY A 244 -6.95 17.63 6.82
CA GLY A 244 -6.95 16.27 7.36
C GLY A 244 -5.74 15.46 6.91
N LEU A 245 -5.41 15.52 5.62
CA LEU A 245 -4.20 14.88 5.10
C LEU A 245 -2.93 15.45 5.74
N SER A 246 -2.88 16.78 5.96
CA SER A 246 -1.75 17.43 6.64
C SER A 246 -1.59 16.98 8.10
N ASN A 247 -2.68 16.78 8.84
CA ASN A 247 -2.64 16.22 10.20
C ASN A 247 -1.93 14.85 10.22
N LEU A 248 -2.26 14.00 9.26
CA LEU A 248 -1.68 12.65 9.16
C LEU A 248 -0.20 12.71 8.80
N VAL A 249 0.14 13.39 7.69
CA VAL A 249 1.50 13.34 7.14
C VAL A 249 2.54 14.07 7.99
N ASN A 250 2.15 15.07 8.77
CA ASN A 250 3.08 15.82 9.61
C ASN A 250 3.17 15.29 11.06
N HIS A 251 2.41 14.24 11.40
CA HIS A 251 2.52 13.65 12.72
C HIS A 251 3.97 13.15 12.97
N PRO A 252 4.60 13.52 14.11
CA PRO A 252 6.04 13.26 14.35
C PRO A 252 6.47 11.80 14.14
N LYS A 253 5.59 10.83 14.44
CA LYS A 253 5.86 9.41 14.29
C LYS A 253 5.57 8.86 12.88
N LEU A 254 4.98 9.67 11.97
CA LEU A 254 4.62 9.25 10.62
C LEU A 254 5.37 10.02 9.54
N LYS A 255 5.90 11.19 9.86
CA LYS A 255 6.55 12.10 8.88
C LYS A 255 7.74 11.52 8.11
N HIS A 256 8.33 10.42 8.57
CA HIS A 256 9.43 9.73 7.92
C HIS A 256 8.99 8.71 6.88
N LEU A 257 7.71 8.35 6.85
CA LEU A 257 7.18 7.31 5.97
C LEU A 257 7.09 7.80 4.53
N PRO A 258 7.40 6.92 3.55
CA PRO A 258 7.09 7.17 2.15
C PRO A 258 5.59 7.34 1.94
N LEU A 259 5.22 8.24 1.02
CA LEU A 259 3.86 8.51 0.61
C LEU A 259 3.66 8.03 -0.83
N LEU A 260 2.69 7.16 -1.04
CA LEU A 260 2.34 6.60 -2.34
C LEU A 260 0.90 7.01 -2.69
N LEU A 261 0.72 7.62 -3.84
CA LEU A 261 -0.57 8.09 -4.30
C LEU A 261 -1.22 7.08 -5.24
N GLU A 262 -2.51 6.84 -5.06
CA GLU A 262 -3.35 6.04 -5.95
C GLU A 262 -4.57 6.83 -6.44
N VAL A 263 -4.45 8.14 -6.40
CA VAL A 263 -5.46 9.10 -6.82
C VAL A 263 -5.77 8.99 -8.31
N PRO A 264 -6.98 9.39 -8.76
CA PRO A 264 -7.34 9.29 -10.18
C PRO A 264 -6.49 10.16 -11.11
N GLY A 265 -5.91 11.26 -10.61
CA GLY A 265 -5.23 12.26 -11.41
C GLY A 265 -6.20 13.17 -12.16
N GLN A 266 -5.73 14.31 -12.68
CA GLN A 266 -6.58 15.28 -13.36
C GLN A 266 -7.16 14.70 -14.66
N ASP A 267 -6.38 13.87 -15.36
CA ASP A 267 -6.77 13.20 -16.61
C ASP A 267 -7.39 11.81 -16.41
N LYS A 268 -7.62 11.37 -15.16
CA LYS A 268 -8.09 10.03 -14.79
C LYS A 268 -7.15 8.91 -15.29
N LYS A 269 -5.85 9.18 -15.32
CA LYS A 269 -4.80 8.25 -15.74
C LYS A 269 -3.90 7.79 -14.58
N GLY A 270 -4.29 8.08 -13.35
CA GLY A 270 -3.52 7.84 -12.14
C GLY A 270 -2.80 9.09 -11.64
N PRO A 271 -1.95 8.94 -10.62
CA PRO A 271 -1.25 10.06 -10.01
C PRO A 271 -0.50 10.92 -11.02
N ASP A 272 -0.53 12.24 -10.81
CA ASP A 272 0.08 13.22 -11.70
C ASP A 272 0.96 14.22 -10.93
N GLN A 273 1.68 15.07 -11.67
CA GLN A 273 2.57 16.07 -11.10
C GLN A 273 1.83 17.06 -10.18
N LYS A 274 0.57 17.43 -10.50
CA LYS A 274 -0.22 18.35 -9.66
C LYS A 274 -0.49 17.76 -8.28
N ASN A 275 -0.85 16.48 -8.21
CA ASN A 275 -1.07 15.77 -6.94
C ASN A 275 0.23 15.67 -6.13
N ILE A 276 1.36 15.31 -6.74
CA ILE A 276 2.68 15.28 -6.08
C ILE A 276 3.05 16.66 -5.54
N GLN A 277 2.88 17.73 -6.32
CA GLN A 277 3.12 19.11 -5.88
C GLN A 277 2.22 19.51 -4.72
N THR A 278 0.94 19.11 -4.76
CA THR A 278 0.01 19.38 -3.66
C THR A 278 0.51 18.71 -2.37
N VAL A 279 0.96 17.44 -2.42
CA VAL A 279 1.54 16.76 -1.24
C VAL A 279 2.74 17.53 -0.70
N HIS A 280 3.63 18.04 -1.55
CA HIS A 280 4.76 18.86 -1.07
C HIS A 280 4.30 20.10 -0.32
N THR A 281 3.16 20.70 -0.66
CA THR A 281 2.61 21.84 0.11
C THR A 281 2.01 21.45 1.44
N LEU A 282 1.67 20.17 1.64
CA LEU A 282 1.12 19.64 2.89
C LEU A 282 2.20 19.22 3.89
N THR A 283 3.39 18.89 3.38
CA THR A 283 4.52 18.37 4.19
C THR A 283 5.40 19.54 4.65
N ASN A 284 5.48 19.73 5.95
CA ASN A 284 6.32 20.77 6.58
C ASN A 284 7.75 20.28 6.82
#